data_b292a863de2a48841dbc8a556b1babfe
#
_entry.id   b292a863de2a48841dbc8a556b1babfe
#
_cell.length_a   1.000
_cell.length_b   1.000
_cell.length_c   1.000
_cell.angle_alpha   90.00
_cell.angle_beta   90.00
_cell.angle_gamma   90.00
#
_symmetry.space_group_name_H-M   'P 1'
#
loop_
_entity.id
_entity.type
_entity.pdbx_description
1 polymer ?
#
loop_
_entity_poly.entity_id
_entity_poly.type
_entity_poly.pdbx_seq_one_letter_code
_entity_poly.pdbx_strand_id
1 'polypeptide(L)'
;MCIRDRLSPDGKVYQASTYAGNPISVAAAISSIKTINKIKNKLYPKLERYCKIMVDEIDDLATDYKIPHTINSIASMFQIFFTNQKVVDYKTSKKSSTKKFHKLFTNLLKNGIFTTPSQYETVFLSDSHTDQNITNALGAYGLSLKAVKN
;
A
#
# COMPACT_ATOMS: atom_id res chain seq x y z
N MET A 1 -14.20 9.28 -8.28
CA MET A 1 -15.06 10.28 -7.62
C MET A 1 -14.91 11.61 -8.35
N CYS A 2 -15.99 12.15 -8.89
CA CYS A 2 -15.97 13.48 -9.54
C CYS A 2 -16.24 14.55 -8.47
N ILE A 3 -15.34 15.51 -8.34
CA ILE A 3 -15.46 16.62 -7.37
C ILE A 3 -15.56 17.99 -8.05
N ARG A 4 -15.38 18.04 -9.37
CA ARG A 4 -15.38 19.30 -10.14
C ARG A 4 -16.67 20.10 -9.98
N ASP A 5 -17.81 19.42 -10.00
CA ASP A 5 -19.14 20.00 -9.79
C ASP A 5 -19.38 20.49 -8.36
N ARG A 6 -18.48 20.17 -7.44
CA ARG A 6 -18.55 20.62 -6.04
C ARG A 6 -17.62 21.80 -5.75
N LEU A 7 -16.59 21.98 -6.57
CA LEU A 7 -15.61 23.06 -6.40
C LEU A 7 -16.09 24.36 -7.06
N SER A 8 -15.78 25.49 -6.43
CA SER A 8 -16.01 26.82 -7.00
C SER A 8 -15.21 26.98 -8.33
N PRO A 9 -15.75 27.64 -9.39
CA PRO A 9 -17.04 28.37 -9.41
C PRO A 9 -18.27 27.50 -9.66
N ASP A 10 -18.14 26.25 -10.15
CA ASP A 10 -19.28 25.40 -10.49
C ASP A 10 -20.03 24.91 -9.25
N GLY A 11 -19.33 24.69 -8.16
CA GLY A 11 -19.86 24.24 -6.87
C GLY A 11 -19.66 25.24 -5.75
N LYS A 12 -20.12 24.85 -4.54
CA LYS A 12 -20.11 25.72 -3.33
C LYS A 12 -18.84 25.59 -2.49
N VAL A 13 -17.93 24.66 -2.81
CA VAL A 13 -16.72 24.41 -2.02
C VAL A 13 -15.58 25.26 -2.56
N TYR A 14 -15.11 26.19 -1.74
CA TYR A 14 -13.92 26.97 -2.09
C TYR A 14 -12.65 26.15 -1.90
N GLN A 15 -11.77 26.17 -2.91
CA GLN A 15 -10.44 25.55 -2.88
C GLN A 15 -9.41 26.54 -3.41
N ALA A 16 -8.45 26.90 -2.58
CA ALA A 16 -7.31 27.72 -2.96
C ALA A 16 -6.06 27.28 -2.20
N SER A 17 -4.91 27.53 -2.79
CA SER A 17 -3.61 27.33 -2.17
C SER A 17 -2.61 28.33 -2.76
N THR A 18 -1.71 28.84 -1.95
CA THR A 18 -0.64 29.74 -2.39
C THR A 18 0.23 29.11 -3.48
N TYR A 19 0.39 27.78 -3.46
CA TYR A 19 1.16 27.05 -4.47
C TYR A 19 0.32 26.50 -5.61
N ALA A 20 -1.02 26.67 -5.59
CA ALA A 20 -1.86 26.21 -6.69
C ALA A 20 -1.49 26.96 -7.99
N GLY A 21 -1.20 26.19 -9.03
CA GLY A 21 -0.77 26.74 -10.31
C GLY A 21 0.68 27.24 -10.37
N ASN A 22 1.50 26.98 -9.34
CA ASN A 22 2.93 27.33 -9.36
C ASN A 22 3.60 26.74 -10.62
N PRO A 23 4.29 27.55 -11.45
CA PRO A 23 4.82 27.11 -12.75
C PRO A 23 5.79 25.94 -12.65
N ILE A 24 6.65 25.91 -11.63
CA ILE A 24 7.63 24.83 -11.42
C ILE A 24 6.91 23.53 -11.07
N SER A 25 5.96 23.58 -10.15
CA SER A 25 5.15 22.41 -9.75
C SER A 25 4.32 21.87 -10.93
N VAL A 26 3.73 22.75 -11.73
CA VAL A 26 2.96 22.37 -12.92
C VAL A 26 3.87 21.74 -13.98
N ALA A 27 5.05 22.30 -14.23
CA ALA A 27 6.02 21.75 -15.17
C ALA A 27 6.50 20.35 -14.72
N ALA A 28 6.77 20.16 -13.42
CA ALA A 28 7.12 18.86 -12.86
C ALA A 28 5.98 17.84 -12.99
N ALA A 29 4.75 18.25 -12.69
CA ALA A 29 3.56 17.40 -12.84
C ALA A 29 3.36 16.97 -14.31
N ILE A 30 3.46 17.88 -15.25
CA ILE A 30 3.35 17.59 -16.69
C ILE A 30 4.44 16.59 -17.12
N SER A 31 5.69 16.79 -16.68
CA SER A 31 6.81 15.91 -17.00
C SER A 31 6.57 14.49 -16.44
N SER A 32 6.14 14.38 -15.19
CA SER A 32 5.81 13.12 -14.53
C SER A 32 4.69 12.36 -15.26
N ILE A 33 3.59 13.05 -15.59
CA ILE A 33 2.46 12.44 -16.30
C ILE A 33 2.89 11.99 -17.71
N LYS A 34 3.67 12.79 -18.43
CA LYS A 34 4.20 12.42 -19.76
C LYS A 34 5.11 11.17 -19.66
N THR A 35 5.94 11.09 -18.64
CA THR A 35 6.83 9.94 -18.40
C THR A 35 6.00 8.68 -18.10
N ILE A 36 5.06 8.75 -17.16
CA ILE A 36 4.17 7.63 -16.85
C ILE A 36 3.41 7.17 -18.11
N ASN A 37 2.88 8.09 -18.90
CA ASN A 37 2.14 7.77 -20.12
C ASN A 37 2.99 6.99 -21.16
N LYS A 38 4.29 7.29 -21.22
CA LYS A 38 5.22 6.58 -22.14
C LYS A 38 5.47 5.14 -21.68
N ILE A 39 5.53 4.89 -20.36
CA ILE A 39 5.93 3.58 -19.82
C ILE A 39 4.75 2.77 -19.24
N LYS A 40 3.53 3.31 -19.21
CA LYS A 40 2.37 2.72 -18.53
C LYS A 40 2.10 1.25 -18.87
N ASN A 41 2.30 0.87 -20.15
CA ASN A 41 2.05 -0.50 -20.62
C ASN A 41 3.07 -1.53 -20.08
N LYS A 42 4.21 -1.08 -19.53
CA LYS A 42 5.20 -1.91 -18.83
C LYS A 42 5.09 -1.71 -17.32
N LEU A 43 4.89 -0.47 -16.90
CA LEU A 43 4.85 -0.08 -15.50
C LEU A 43 3.71 -0.76 -14.74
N TYR A 44 2.47 -0.60 -15.19
CA TYR A 44 1.32 -1.12 -14.44
C TYR A 44 1.30 -2.65 -14.35
N PRO A 45 1.56 -3.43 -15.42
CA PRO A 45 1.68 -4.88 -15.30
C PRO A 45 2.82 -5.34 -14.38
N LYS A 46 3.96 -4.64 -14.37
CA LYS A 46 5.06 -4.92 -13.43
C LYS A 46 4.61 -4.74 -11.98
N LEU A 47 3.95 -3.61 -11.68
CA LEU A 47 3.49 -3.30 -10.32
C LEU A 47 2.42 -4.29 -9.85
N GLU A 48 1.48 -4.62 -10.72
CA GLU A 48 0.43 -5.61 -10.44
C GLU A 48 1.02 -7.00 -10.17
N ARG A 49 2.00 -7.43 -10.97
CA ARG A 49 2.74 -8.68 -10.75
C ARG A 49 3.44 -8.68 -9.40
N TYR A 50 4.14 -7.60 -9.05
CA TYR A 50 4.82 -7.50 -7.75
C TYR A 50 3.84 -7.54 -6.59
N CYS A 51 2.73 -6.82 -6.70
CA CYS A 51 1.70 -6.83 -5.67
C CYS A 51 1.11 -8.23 -5.50
N LYS A 52 0.81 -8.92 -6.60
CA LYS A 52 0.30 -10.29 -6.56
C LYS A 52 1.29 -11.24 -5.88
N ILE A 53 2.57 -11.21 -6.25
CA ILE A 53 3.61 -12.04 -5.61
C ILE A 53 3.67 -11.76 -4.11
N MET A 54 3.69 -10.48 -3.70
CA MET A 54 3.73 -10.11 -2.28
C MET A 54 2.50 -10.60 -1.52
N VAL A 55 1.32 -10.45 -2.11
CA VAL A 55 0.05 -10.84 -1.46
C VAL A 55 -0.06 -12.34 -1.33
N ASP A 56 0.20 -13.09 -2.41
CA ASP A 56 0.11 -14.54 -2.42
C ASP A 56 1.06 -15.17 -1.38
N GLU A 57 2.34 -14.77 -1.38
CA GLU A 57 3.33 -15.29 -0.44
C GLU A 57 3.06 -14.88 1.03
N ILE A 58 2.58 -13.67 1.28
CA ILE A 58 2.21 -13.25 2.65
C ILE A 58 0.99 -14.02 3.13
N ASP A 59 0.01 -14.29 2.28
CA ASP A 59 -1.18 -15.08 2.57
C ASP A 59 -0.80 -16.53 2.91
N ASP A 60 0.04 -17.16 2.09
CA ASP A 60 0.54 -18.52 2.29
C ASP A 60 1.32 -18.62 3.62
N LEU A 61 2.27 -17.71 3.87
CA LEU A 61 3.04 -17.68 5.11
C LEU A 61 2.15 -17.49 6.35
N ALA A 62 1.18 -16.59 6.29
CA ALA A 62 0.28 -16.34 7.42
C ALA A 62 -0.65 -17.54 7.66
N THR A 63 -1.07 -18.22 6.59
CA THR A 63 -1.86 -19.46 6.65
C THR A 63 -1.06 -20.59 7.28
N ASP A 64 0.18 -20.84 6.84
CA ASP A 64 1.07 -21.87 7.38
C ASP A 64 1.36 -21.65 8.87
N TYR A 65 1.50 -20.39 9.27
CA TYR A 65 1.67 -20.03 10.68
C TYR A 65 0.36 -20.06 11.48
N LYS A 66 -0.79 -20.33 10.84
CA LYS A 66 -2.12 -20.33 11.45
C LYS A 66 -2.46 -18.98 12.09
N ILE A 67 -2.04 -17.89 11.46
CA ILE A 67 -2.33 -16.54 11.92
C ILE A 67 -3.64 -16.07 11.26
N PRO A 68 -4.68 -15.74 12.04
CA PRO A 68 -5.89 -15.13 11.51
C PRO A 68 -5.58 -13.83 10.77
N HIS A 69 -5.89 -13.75 9.47
CA HIS A 69 -5.59 -12.59 8.65
C HIS A 69 -6.58 -12.43 7.48
N THR A 70 -6.58 -11.25 6.92
CA THR A 70 -7.26 -10.88 5.66
C THR A 70 -6.36 -9.88 4.94
N ILE A 71 -6.14 -10.06 3.65
CA ILE A 71 -5.37 -9.13 2.84
C ILE A 71 -6.28 -8.47 1.82
N ASN A 72 -6.34 -7.16 1.83
CA ASN A 72 -6.98 -6.37 0.78
C ASN A 72 -5.91 -5.86 -0.18
N SER A 73 -6.13 -5.99 -1.48
CA SER A 73 -5.20 -5.49 -2.49
C SER A 73 -5.93 -4.94 -3.71
N ILE A 74 -5.29 -3.99 -4.36
CA ILE A 74 -5.70 -3.44 -5.66
C ILE A 74 -4.49 -2.87 -6.39
N ALA A 75 -4.26 -3.31 -7.63
CA ALA A 75 -3.15 -2.87 -8.47
C ALA A 75 -1.78 -3.02 -7.76
N SER A 76 -1.15 -1.92 -7.34
CA SER A 76 0.15 -1.88 -6.66
C SER A 76 0.06 -1.67 -5.16
N MET A 77 -1.13 -1.82 -4.59
CA MET A 77 -1.42 -1.50 -3.19
C MET A 77 -1.96 -2.71 -2.47
N PHE A 78 -1.52 -2.93 -1.23
CA PHE A 78 -2.09 -3.96 -0.36
C PHE A 78 -2.03 -3.57 1.11
N GLN A 79 -2.85 -4.24 1.92
CA GLN A 79 -2.82 -4.11 3.38
C GLN A 79 -3.25 -5.42 4.04
N ILE A 80 -2.47 -5.88 5.02
CA ILE A 80 -2.80 -7.03 5.85
C ILE A 80 -3.52 -6.59 7.12
N PHE A 81 -4.59 -7.29 7.45
CA PHE A 81 -5.36 -7.14 8.68
C PHE A 81 -5.37 -8.46 9.45
N PHE A 82 -5.03 -8.44 10.72
CA PHE A 82 -5.03 -9.64 11.57
C PHE A 82 -6.41 -9.90 12.16
N THR A 83 -7.29 -10.47 11.34
CA THR A 83 -8.68 -10.81 11.66
C THR A 83 -9.18 -11.95 10.76
N ASN A 84 -10.13 -12.74 11.23
CA ASN A 84 -10.84 -13.74 10.42
C ASN A 84 -12.03 -13.15 9.64
N GLN A 85 -12.33 -11.87 9.82
CA GLN A 85 -13.47 -11.22 9.20
C GLN A 85 -13.04 -10.49 7.93
N LYS A 86 -13.93 -10.48 6.93
CA LYS A 86 -13.74 -9.64 5.75
C LYS A 86 -13.69 -8.17 6.15
N VAL A 87 -12.69 -7.45 5.65
CA VAL A 87 -12.52 -6.01 5.91
C VAL A 87 -13.00 -5.23 4.68
N VAL A 88 -14.07 -4.46 4.84
CA VAL A 88 -14.73 -3.72 3.75
C VAL A 88 -14.90 -2.22 4.05
N ASP A 89 -14.70 -1.83 5.30
CA ASP A 89 -14.83 -0.44 5.77
C ASP A 89 -14.00 -0.20 7.03
N TYR A 90 -14.00 1.03 7.50
CA TYR A 90 -13.30 1.42 8.74
C TYR A 90 -13.80 0.67 9.97
N LYS A 91 -15.13 0.42 10.07
CA LYS A 91 -15.72 -0.28 11.21
C LYS A 91 -15.24 -1.73 11.30
N THR A 92 -15.10 -2.41 10.18
CA THR A 92 -14.58 -3.77 10.12
C THR A 92 -13.06 -3.82 10.30
N SER A 93 -12.31 -2.83 9.77
CA SER A 93 -10.86 -2.75 9.96
C SER A 93 -10.46 -2.55 11.43
N LYS A 94 -11.26 -1.82 12.22
CA LYS A 94 -11.05 -1.65 13.67
C LYS A 94 -11.12 -2.95 14.48
N LYS A 95 -11.69 -4.02 13.94
CA LYS A 95 -11.74 -5.32 14.60
C LYS A 95 -10.45 -6.14 14.42
N SER A 96 -9.55 -5.67 13.58
CA SER A 96 -8.23 -6.26 13.40
C SER A 96 -7.32 -6.00 14.61
N SER A 97 -6.41 -6.93 14.89
CA SER A 97 -5.49 -6.84 16.02
C SER A 97 -4.36 -5.86 15.76
N THR A 98 -4.46 -4.65 16.31
CA THR A 98 -3.39 -3.64 16.28
C THR A 98 -2.10 -4.15 16.94
N LYS A 99 -2.21 -4.97 18.00
CA LYS A 99 -1.06 -5.58 18.69
C LYS A 99 -0.25 -6.48 17.75
N LYS A 100 -0.93 -7.33 16.97
CA LYS A 100 -0.25 -8.19 15.97
C LYS A 100 0.36 -7.36 14.86
N PHE A 101 -0.35 -6.34 14.39
CA PHE A 101 0.18 -5.44 13.36
C PHE A 101 1.42 -4.70 13.84
N HIS A 102 1.40 -4.14 15.05
CA HIS A 102 2.58 -3.48 15.63
C HIS A 102 3.77 -4.45 15.76
N LYS A 103 3.51 -5.71 16.12
CA LYS A 103 4.55 -6.74 16.19
C LYS A 103 5.12 -7.05 14.81
N LEU A 104 4.27 -7.17 13.77
CA LEU A 104 4.70 -7.31 12.38
C LEU A 104 5.60 -6.12 11.97
N PHE A 105 5.10 -4.89 12.13
CA PHE A 105 5.83 -3.68 11.79
C PHE A 105 7.21 -3.62 12.46
N THR A 106 7.27 -3.83 13.77
CA THR A 106 8.52 -3.77 14.53
C THR A 106 9.53 -4.82 14.06
N ASN A 107 9.07 -6.03 13.70
CA ASN A 107 9.97 -7.06 13.19
C ASN A 107 10.39 -6.80 11.74
N LEU A 108 9.51 -6.31 10.88
CA LEU A 108 9.89 -5.88 9.53
C LEU A 108 10.98 -4.80 9.57
N LEU A 109 10.82 -3.81 10.45
CA LEU A 109 11.81 -2.74 10.64
C LEU A 109 13.17 -3.32 11.09
N LYS A 110 13.19 -4.26 12.04
CA LYS A 110 14.41 -4.97 12.48
C LYS A 110 15.07 -5.77 11.35
N ASN A 111 14.29 -6.25 10.39
CA ASN A 111 14.77 -6.98 9.22
C ASN A 111 15.02 -6.06 8.00
N GLY A 112 15.13 -4.75 8.21
CA GLY A 112 15.49 -3.76 7.18
C GLY A 112 14.37 -3.34 6.26
N ILE A 113 13.11 -3.69 6.56
CA ILE A 113 11.95 -3.28 5.77
C ILE A 113 11.14 -2.24 6.54
N PHE A 114 11.15 -1.01 6.03
CA PHE A 114 10.26 0.03 6.52
C PHE A 114 8.93 -0.03 5.76
N THR A 115 7.85 -0.27 6.48
CA THR A 115 6.47 -0.27 5.97
C THR A 115 5.63 0.75 6.74
N THR A 116 4.34 0.79 6.50
CA THR A 116 3.43 1.69 7.21
C THR A 116 3.35 1.32 8.71
N PRO A 117 3.46 2.28 9.63
CA PRO A 117 3.41 2.01 11.07
C PRO A 117 2.00 1.70 11.59
N SER A 118 0.97 2.00 10.79
CA SER A 118 -0.44 1.84 11.14
C SER A 118 -1.15 0.85 10.23
N GLN A 119 -1.97 -0.03 10.80
CA GLN A 119 -2.82 -0.94 10.02
C GLN A 119 -3.86 -0.24 9.15
N TYR A 120 -4.07 1.06 9.34
CA TYR A 120 -5.00 1.88 8.55
C TYR A 120 -4.35 2.56 7.36
N GLU A 121 -3.05 2.36 7.18
CA GLU A 121 -2.28 2.89 6.06
C GLU A 121 -1.95 1.78 5.07
N THR A 122 -2.05 2.10 3.79
CA THR A 122 -1.83 1.14 2.71
C THR A 122 -0.36 1.05 2.33
N VAL A 123 0.14 -0.16 2.11
CA VAL A 123 1.46 -0.38 1.52
C VAL A 123 1.41 -0.15 0.02
N PHE A 124 2.38 0.59 -0.51
CA PHE A 124 2.51 0.92 -1.93
C PHE A 124 3.77 0.33 -2.52
N LEU A 125 3.64 -0.28 -3.69
CA LEU A 125 4.77 -0.65 -4.53
C LEU A 125 5.00 0.42 -5.60
N SER A 126 6.25 0.67 -5.94
CA SER A 126 6.66 1.67 -6.93
C SER A 126 7.55 1.07 -8.01
N ASP A 127 7.77 1.81 -9.10
CA ASP A 127 8.66 1.38 -10.19
C ASP A 127 10.12 1.23 -9.77
N SER A 128 10.53 1.88 -8.70
CA SER A 128 11.88 1.76 -8.15
C SER A 128 12.17 0.41 -7.50
N HIS A 129 11.13 -0.37 -7.17
CA HIS A 129 11.34 -1.72 -6.65
C HIS A 129 11.82 -2.67 -7.75
N THR A 130 12.80 -3.49 -7.40
CA THR A 130 13.37 -4.55 -8.23
C THR A 130 12.90 -5.93 -7.77
N ASP A 131 13.10 -6.96 -8.57
CA ASP A 131 12.81 -8.35 -8.16
C ASP A 131 13.59 -8.71 -6.87
N GLN A 132 14.83 -8.21 -6.72
CA GLN A 132 15.61 -8.42 -5.50
C GLN A 132 14.99 -7.76 -4.27
N ASN A 133 14.42 -6.56 -4.42
CA ASN A 133 13.72 -5.88 -3.32
C ASN A 133 12.47 -6.68 -2.88
N ILE A 134 11.72 -7.23 -3.83
CA ILE A 134 10.56 -8.09 -3.54
C ILE A 134 11.00 -9.35 -2.80
N THR A 135 12.04 -10.03 -3.27
CA THR A 135 12.60 -11.22 -2.61
C THR A 135 13.07 -10.93 -1.19
N ASN A 136 13.79 -9.84 -0.98
CA ASN A 136 14.25 -9.42 0.34
C ASN A 136 13.08 -9.10 1.28
N ALA A 137 12.06 -8.41 0.76
CA ALA A 137 10.86 -8.09 1.52
C ALA A 137 10.11 -9.36 1.95
N LEU A 138 9.94 -10.33 1.05
CA LEU A 138 9.31 -11.61 1.37
C LEU A 138 10.05 -12.38 2.44
N GLY A 139 11.39 -12.42 2.38
CA GLY A 139 12.21 -13.01 3.44
C GLY A 139 11.98 -12.35 4.81
N ALA A 140 11.92 -11.03 4.83
CA ALA A 140 11.62 -10.27 6.05
C ALA A 140 10.19 -10.51 6.57
N TYR A 141 9.19 -10.60 5.66
CA TYR A 141 7.82 -10.96 6.03
C TYR A 141 7.75 -12.36 6.66
N GLY A 142 8.46 -13.36 6.11
CA GLY A 142 8.52 -14.72 6.66
C GLY A 142 9.04 -14.74 8.10
N LEU A 143 10.15 -14.06 8.36
CA LEU A 143 10.72 -13.93 9.71
C LEU A 143 9.78 -13.18 10.67
N SER A 144 9.16 -12.12 10.17
CA SER A 144 8.31 -11.24 10.97
C SER A 144 6.97 -11.90 11.32
N LEU A 145 6.33 -12.61 10.38
CA LEU A 145 5.11 -13.36 10.63
C LEU A 145 5.35 -14.52 11.61
N LYS A 146 6.48 -15.21 11.50
CA LYS A 146 6.87 -16.23 12.49
C LYS A 146 6.93 -15.66 13.91
N ALA A 147 7.42 -14.42 14.06
CA ALA A 147 7.41 -13.73 15.34
C ALA A 147 5.99 -13.36 15.80
N VAL A 148 5.08 -12.99 14.89
CA VAL A 148 3.68 -12.63 15.21
C VAL A 148 2.89 -13.84 15.73
N LYS A 149 3.21 -15.07 15.30
CA LYS A 149 2.58 -16.30 15.75
C LYS A 149 2.72 -16.52 17.27
N ASN A 150 3.90 -16.21 17.82
CA ASN A 150 4.24 -16.35 19.25
C ASN A 150 3.74 -15.15 20.06
#